data_4dd1150c02521977f44808011e61a49c
#
_entry.id   4dd1150c02521977f44808011e61a49c
#
_cell.length_a   1.000
_cell.length_b   1.000
_cell.length_c   1.000
_cell.angle_alpha   90.00
_cell.angle_beta   90.00
_cell.angle_gamma   90.00
#
_symmetry.space_group_name_H-M   'P 1'
#
loop_
_entity.id
_entity.type
_entity.pdbx_description
1 polymer ?
#
loop_
_entity_poly.entity_id
_entity_poly.type
_entity_poly.pdbx_seq_one_letter_code
_entity_poly.pdbx_strand_id
1 'polypeptide(L)'
;MRVLCDFHHSSLLRSLVMLFEDRLGWELYRPIGLEWFHEGFWKINNQEDTARQFLEPGDAFTPKDGTPLLNKIQTRVPRMRPGAYMIEDPGGITRHWAITLEAFKKEKFDFIIASIPAHVEPFKELIRKYQPEAKLIIQMGNNWNIDNYPGENVLASIAPQLTSANAYFYHQEFDLEIFRPEPVPTQPANRKVYSFLNIIQNSGIGWTDYQELKKILERQGWEFRAYGGQCPDGNMTGARELADKMREAMFVFHVKPGGDGFGHIIHNAYAVGRPVITRPSHYKGQLAEQLLVPGTFIDLDKYGRGEVKNMLTRLAHSPAELNKMGERAAARFREVVDYNKESEEIKKWLLTL
;
A
#
# COMPACT_ATOMS: atom_id res chain seq x y z
N MET A 1 -6.47 -1.39 -23.28
CA MET A 1 -5.21 -2.09 -23.08
C MET A 1 -5.39 -3.13 -21.98
N ARG A 2 -4.58 -4.18 -22.00
CA ARG A 2 -4.61 -5.26 -20.99
C ARG A 2 -3.30 -5.35 -20.24
N VAL A 3 -3.39 -5.42 -18.93
CA VAL A 3 -2.26 -5.46 -18.00
C VAL A 3 -2.36 -6.73 -17.14
N LEU A 4 -1.27 -7.45 -16.98
CA LEU A 4 -1.16 -8.55 -16.01
C LEU A 4 -0.21 -8.14 -14.89
N CYS A 5 -0.54 -8.44 -13.63
CA CYS A 5 0.34 -8.19 -12.49
C CYS A 5 0.28 -9.33 -11.48
N ASP A 6 1.42 -9.68 -10.89
CA ASP A 6 1.52 -10.73 -9.88
C ASP A 6 1.05 -10.34 -8.48
N PHE A 7 0.94 -9.07 -8.15
CA PHE A 7 0.56 -8.50 -6.85
C PHE A 7 1.07 -9.27 -5.62
N HIS A 8 2.00 -8.73 -4.91
CA HIS A 8 2.46 -9.32 -3.65
C HIS A 8 1.83 -8.67 -2.39
N HIS A 9 1.02 -7.62 -2.57
CA HIS A 9 0.55 -6.81 -1.46
C HIS A 9 -0.85 -6.24 -1.75
N SER A 10 -1.79 -6.35 -0.82
CA SER A 10 -3.18 -5.93 -1.02
C SER A 10 -3.35 -4.44 -1.29
N SER A 11 -2.54 -3.58 -0.66
CA SER A 11 -2.57 -2.14 -0.94
C SER A 11 -2.06 -1.81 -2.35
N LEU A 12 -1.06 -2.54 -2.85
CA LEU A 12 -0.59 -2.41 -4.23
C LEU A 12 -1.67 -2.86 -5.21
N LEU A 13 -2.34 -4.01 -4.95
CA LEU A 13 -3.46 -4.47 -5.77
C LEU A 13 -4.53 -3.38 -5.90
N ARG A 14 -4.96 -2.80 -4.77
CA ARG A 14 -5.96 -1.73 -4.78
C ARG A 14 -5.48 -0.52 -5.58
N SER A 15 -4.24 -0.08 -5.36
CA SER A 15 -3.65 1.04 -6.08
C SER A 15 -3.63 0.81 -7.60
N LEU A 16 -3.23 -0.39 -8.05
CA LEU A 16 -3.16 -0.68 -9.48
C LEU A 16 -4.55 -0.89 -10.11
N VAL A 17 -5.53 -1.41 -9.36
CA VAL A 17 -6.94 -1.45 -9.82
C VAL A 17 -7.45 -0.04 -10.02
N MET A 18 -7.26 0.87 -9.06
CA MET A 18 -7.68 2.26 -9.20
C MET A 18 -6.99 2.95 -10.39
N LEU A 19 -5.69 2.74 -10.55
CA LEU A 19 -4.94 3.32 -11.68
C LEU A 19 -5.44 2.77 -13.02
N PHE A 20 -5.40 1.46 -13.22
CA PHE A 20 -5.63 0.88 -14.53
C PHE A 20 -7.11 0.75 -14.87
N GLU A 21 -7.95 0.27 -13.96
CA GLU A 21 -9.38 0.05 -14.23
C GLU A 21 -10.19 1.34 -14.06
N ASP A 22 -10.05 2.02 -12.92
CA ASP A 22 -10.93 3.15 -12.60
C ASP A 22 -10.53 4.43 -13.35
N ARG A 23 -9.21 4.73 -13.46
CA ARG A 23 -8.74 5.96 -14.11
C ARG A 23 -8.45 5.81 -15.59
N LEU A 24 -7.71 4.77 -15.98
CA LEU A 24 -7.30 4.60 -17.37
C LEU A 24 -8.32 3.84 -18.22
N GLY A 25 -9.29 3.15 -17.60
CA GLY A 25 -10.25 2.31 -18.30
C GLY A 25 -9.61 1.11 -19.00
N TRP A 26 -8.47 0.66 -18.50
CA TRP A 26 -7.76 -0.52 -18.99
C TRP A 26 -8.18 -1.76 -18.23
N GLU A 27 -7.88 -2.93 -18.77
CA GLU A 27 -8.20 -4.20 -18.12
C GLU A 27 -6.99 -4.69 -17.32
N LEU A 28 -7.15 -4.85 -15.99
CA LEU A 28 -6.11 -5.37 -15.11
C LEU A 28 -6.44 -6.80 -14.68
N TYR A 29 -5.46 -7.67 -14.78
CA TYR A 29 -5.57 -9.08 -14.45
C TYR A 29 -4.47 -9.51 -13.48
N ARG A 30 -4.77 -10.54 -12.71
CA ARG A 30 -3.78 -11.30 -11.96
C ARG A 30 -3.79 -12.77 -12.38
N PRO A 31 -2.70 -13.50 -12.27
CA PRO A 31 -2.71 -14.96 -12.43
C PRO A 31 -3.61 -15.64 -11.38
N ILE A 32 -4.39 -16.63 -11.79
CA ILE A 32 -4.97 -17.59 -10.86
C ILE A 32 -3.89 -18.63 -10.59
N GLY A 33 -3.35 -18.65 -9.35
CA GLY A 33 -2.26 -19.54 -9.00
C GLY A 33 -0.97 -19.19 -9.77
N LEU A 34 -0.09 -18.39 -9.17
CA LEU A 34 1.17 -17.97 -9.80
C LEU A 34 2.02 -19.19 -10.22
N GLU A 35 2.08 -20.20 -9.37
CA GLU A 35 2.83 -21.44 -9.60
C GLU A 35 2.37 -22.22 -10.84
N TRP A 36 1.17 -21.96 -11.34
CA TRP A 36 0.66 -22.59 -12.58
C TRP A 36 1.15 -21.88 -13.83
N PHE A 37 1.51 -20.61 -13.69
CA PHE A 37 2.05 -19.82 -14.79
C PHE A 37 3.52 -20.17 -15.04
N HIS A 38 4.30 -20.29 -13.97
CA HIS A 38 5.71 -20.65 -14.05
C HIS A 38 6.23 -21.18 -12.70
N GLU A 39 7.07 -22.23 -12.73
CA GLU A 39 7.64 -22.87 -11.53
C GLU A 39 8.59 -21.95 -10.74
N GLY A 40 9.18 -20.95 -11.38
CA GLY A 40 10.05 -19.95 -10.76
C GLY A 40 9.33 -18.88 -9.95
N PHE A 41 8.01 -18.85 -9.97
CA PHE A 41 7.28 -17.90 -9.12
C PHE A 41 7.33 -18.32 -7.65
N TRP A 42 7.73 -17.38 -6.83
CA TRP A 42 7.72 -17.58 -5.40
C TRP A 42 6.28 -17.75 -4.90
N LYS A 43 6.12 -18.75 -4.03
CA LYS A 43 4.91 -18.87 -3.20
C LYS A 43 4.91 -17.76 -2.17
N ILE A 44 4.28 -16.65 -2.50
CA ILE A 44 4.08 -15.56 -1.55
C ILE A 44 2.87 -15.90 -0.70
N ASN A 45 3.03 -15.91 0.62
CA ASN A 45 2.03 -16.32 1.61
C ASN A 45 0.63 -15.71 1.44
N ASN A 46 0.50 -14.60 0.72
CA ASN A 46 -0.78 -13.94 0.45
C ASN A 46 -1.37 -14.26 -0.93
N GLN A 47 -0.64 -14.98 -1.79
CA GLN A 47 -1.02 -15.27 -3.17
C GLN A 47 -1.19 -16.76 -3.47
N GLU A 48 -0.62 -17.65 -2.65
CA GLU A 48 -1.03 -19.07 -2.63
C GLU A 48 -2.56 -19.19 -2.64
N ASP A 49 -3.19 -18.12 -2.37
CA ASP A 49 -4.45 -18.17 -1.70
C ASP A 49 -5.60 -17.55 -2.43
N THR A 50 -5.41 -16.88 -3.55
CA THR A 50 -6.61 -16.57 -4.33
C THR A 50 -7.28 -17.87 -4.75
N ALA A 51 -6.47 -18.87 -5.09
CA ALA A 51 -6.97 -20.18 -5.37
C ALA A 51 -7.43 -20.93 -4.11
N ARG A 52 -6.63 -20.90 -3.03
CA ARG A 52 -6.96 -21.60 -1.77
C ARG A 52 -8.06 -20.95 -0.95
N GLN A 53 -8.26 -19.64 -1.05
CA GLN A 53 -9.39 -18.94 -0.40
C GLN A 53 -10.76 -19.48 -0.85
N PHE A 54 -10.82 -20.15 -2.00
CA PHE A 54 -12.04 -20.74 -2.55
C PHE A 54 -12.12 -22.25 -2.37
N LEU A 55 -11.08 -22.88 -1.79
CA LEU A 55 -11.06 -24.31 -1.49
C LEU A 55 -11.52 -24.54 -0.06
N GLU A 56 -12.46 -25.45 0.11
CA GLU A 56 -12.84 -25.93 1.43
C GLU A 56 -11.85 -26.98 1.95
N PRO A 57 -11.76 -27.18 3.28
CA PRO A 57 -10.94 -28.24 3.84
C PRO A 57 -11.29 -29.60 3.19
N GLY A 58 -10.32 -30.24 2.54
CA GLY A 58 -10.49 -31.52 1.86
C GLY A 58 -10.65 -31.44 0.34
N ASP A 59 -10.74 -30.25 -0.26
CA ASP A 59 -10.72 -30.10 -1.70
C ASP A 59 -9.32 -30.43 -2.26
N ALA A 60 -9.27 -31.29 -3.26
CA ALA A 60 -8.03 -31.60 -3.97
C ALA A 60 -7.65 -30.39 -4.84
N PHE A 61 -6.47 -29.86 -4.58
CA PHE A 61 -5.86 -28.82 -5.40
C PHE A 61 -5.03 -29.47 -6.48
N THR A 62 -5.53 -29.44 -7.72
CA THR A 62 -4.78 -29.91 -8.88
C THR A 62 -4.19 -28.71 -9.62
N PRO A 63 -2.86 -28.50 -9.57
CA PRO A 63 -2.21 -27.35 -10.22
C PRO A 63 -2.43 -27.28 -11.74
N LYS A 64 -2.71 -28.40 -12.38
CA LYS A 64 -2.84 -28.50 -13.84
C LYS A 64 -4.24 -28.27 -14.38
N ASP A 65 -5.25 -28.39 -13.54
CA ASP A 65 -6.64 -28.20 -13.92
C ASP A 65 -7.35 -27.30 -12.90
N GLY A 66 -7.37 -26.01 -13.18
CA GLY A 66 -8.05 -25.02 -12.35
C GLY A 66 -9.59 -25.12 -12.38
N THR A 67 -10.17 -26.07 -13.13
CA THR A 67 -11.61 -26.19 -13.36
C THR A 67 -12.43 -26.35 -12.06
N PRO A 68 -12.04 -27.19 -11.09
CA PRO A 68 -12.80 -27.30 -9.82
C PRO A 68 -12.78 -26.03 -9.00
N LEU A 69 -11.66 -25.30 -9.04
CA LEU A 69 -11.53 -24.01 -8.36
C LEU A 69 -12.38 -22.95 -9.04
N LEU A 70 -12.34 -22.88 -10.36
CA LEU A 70 -13.08 -21.92 -11.16
C LEU A 70 -14.58 -22.03 -10.94
N ASN A 71 -15.10 -23.24 -10.73
CA ASN A 71 -16.51 -23.47 -10.43
C ASN A 71 -16.95 -22.92 -9.06
N LYS A 72 -16.02 -22.66 -8.14
CA LYS A 72 -16.27 -22.07 -6.83
C LYS A 72 -16.12 -20.54 -6.80
N ILE A 73 -15.45 -19.95 -7.79
CA ILE A 73 -15.30 -18.51 -7.90
C ILE A 73 -16.64 -17.89 -8.34
N GLN A 74 -17.29 -17.20 -7.42
CA GLN A 74 -18.53 -16.47 -7.72
C GLN A 74 -18.21 -15.22 -8.54
N THR A 75 -18.68 -15.19 -9.78
CA THR A 75 -18.63 -13.98 -10.62
C THR A 75 -19.88 -13.15 -10.35
N ARG A 76 -19.70 -11.92 -9.86
CA ARG A 76 -20.81 -10.99 -9.56
C ARG A 76 -21.00 -9.91 -10.62
N VAL A 77 -20.33 -10.03 -11.76
CA VAL A 77 -20.32 -8.98 -12.77
C VAL A 77 -21.01 -9.44 -14.06
N PRO A 78 -21.93 -8.64 -14.64
CA PRO A 78 -22.70 -9.01 -15.83
C PRO A 78 -21.86 -9.27 -17.09
N ARG A 79 -20.62 -8.78 -17.14
CA ARG A 79 -19.73 -8.92 -18.29
C ARG A 79 -18.55 -9.79 -17.92
N MET A 80 -18.59 -11.05 -18.29
CA MET A 80 -17.44 -11.95 -18.16
C MET A 80 -16.41 -11.64 -19.24
N ARG A 81 -15.17 -11.48 -18.83
CA ARG A 81 -14.01 -11.41 -19.73
C ARG A 81 -13.58 -12.83 -20.08
N PRO A 82 -13.15 -13.13 -21.34
CA PRO A 82 -12.74 -14.48 -21.72
C PRO A 82 -11.64 -15.04 -20.80
N GLY A 83 -11.89 -16.22 -20.22
CA GLY A 83 -10.95 -16.93 -19.36
C GLY A 83 -10.56 -16.22 -18.06
N ALA A 84 -11.30 -15.18 -17.69
CA ALA A 84 -11.08 -14.43 -16.46
C ALA A 84 -12.30 -14.48 -15.53
N TYR A 85 -12.02 -14.37 -14.24
CA TYR A 85 -12.99 -14.48 -13.16
C TYR A 85 -12.88 -13.26 -12.26
N MET A 86 -14.03 -12.68 -11.90
CA MET A 86 -14.07 -11.58 -10.94
C MET A 86 -13.86 -12.13 -9.53
N ILE A 87 -12.88 -11.58 -8.84
CA ILE A 87 -12.57 -11.88 -7.45
C ILE A 87 -12.79 -10.62 -6.62
N GLU A 88 -13.37 -10.82 -5.45
CA GLU A 88 -13.58 -9.77 -4.47
C GLU A 88 -12.74 -10.06 -3.23
N ASP A 89 -11.95 -9.09 -2.79
CA ASP A 89 -11.15 -9.25 -1.58
C ASP A 89 -12.02 -9.50 -0.35
N PRO A 90 -11.52 -10.19 0.68
CA PRO A 90 -12.18 -10.26 1.96
C PRO A 90 -12.48 -8.84 2.48
N GLY A 91 -13.75 -8.51 2.66
CA GLY A 91 -14.19 -7.16 3.01
C GLY A 91 -14.80 -6.34 1.87
N GLY A 92 -14.82 -6.88 0.64
CA GLY A 92 -15.59 -6.33 -0.47
C GLY A 92 -15.11 -4.99 -1.03
N ILE A 93 -13.88 -4.56 -0.70
CA ILE A 93 -13.36 -3.23 -1.06
C ILE A 93 -12.73 -3.23 -2.45
N THR A 94 -12.05 -4.30 -2.82
CA THR A 94 -11.36 -4.40 -4.11
C THR A 94 -11.93 -5.55 -4.91
N ARG A 95 -12.39 -5.26 -6.13
CA ARG A 95 -12.75 -6.24 -7.15
C ARG A 95 -11.65 -6.24 -8.20
N HIS A 96 -11.23 -7.42 -8.62
CA HIS A 96 -10.20 -7.55 -9.63
C HIS A 96 -10.40 -8.82 -10.47
N TRP A 97 -9.81 -8.83 -11.65
CA TRP A 97 -9.91 -9.96 -12.55
C TRP A 97 -8.74 -10.92 -12.35
N ALA A 98 -9.03 -12.20 -12.25
CA ALA A 98 -8.03 -13.24 -12.23
C ALA A 98 -8.16 -14.11 -13.50
N ILE A 99 -7.03 -14.41 -14.16
CA ILE A 99 -7.00 -15.10 -15.44
C ILE A 99 -6.25 -16.43 -15.33
N THR A 100 -6.71 -17.44 -16.08
CA THR A 100 -6.02 -18.73 -16.17
C THR A 100 -4.81 -18.65 -17.09
N LEU A 101 -3.85 -19.56 -16.93
CA LEU A 101 -2.72 -19.69 -17.86
C LEU A 101 -3.18 -19.94 -19.29
N GLU A 102 -4.20 -20.77 -19.49
CA GLU A 102 -4.71 -21.08 -20.84
C GLU A 102 -5.35 -19.86 -21.53
N ALA A 103 -6.03 -19.02 -20.78
CA ALA A 103 -6.53 -17.77 -21.30
C ALA A 103 -5.39 -16.75 -21.54
N PHE A 104 -4.42 -16.66 -20.62
CA PHE A 104 -3.22 -15.85 -20.80
C PHE A 104 -2.45 -16.18 -22.08
N LYS A 105 -2.36 -17.47 -22.45
CA LYS A 105 -1.71 -17.89 -23.69
C LYS A 105 -2.46 -17.48 -24.97
N LYS A 106 -3.78 -17.26 -24.88
CA LYS A 106 -4.65 -16.94 -26.03
C LYS A 106 -4.94 -15.46 -26.19
N GLU A 107 -5.02 -14.77 -25.07
CA GLU A 107 -5.33 -13.34 -25.03
C GLU A 107 -4.05 -12.52 -25.19
N LYS A 108 -4.15 -11.33 -25.80
CA LYS A 108 -3.02 -10.41 -25.91
C LYS A 108 -2.95 -9.50 -24.68
N PHE A 109 -1.74 -9.31 -24.16
CA PHE A 109 -1.41 -8.37 -23.11
C PHE A 109 -0.48 -7.28 -23.66
N ASP A 110 -0.74 -6.04 -23.29
CA ASP A 110 0.11 -4.90 -23.64
C ASP A 110 1.26 -4.76 -22.62
N PHE A 111 0.96 -4.99 -21.34
CA PHE A 111 1.90 -4.85 -20.24
C PHE A 111 1.83 -6.02 -19.26
N ILE A 112 2.98 -6.40 -18.74
CA ILE A 112 3.12 -7.41 -17.68
C ILE A 112 3.96 -6.77 -16.56
N ILE A 113 3.41 -6.74 -15.34
CA ILE A 113 4.02 -6.08 -14.19
C ILE A 113 4.53 -7.11 -13.20
N ALA A 114 5.83 -7.10 -12.94
CA ALA A 114 6.47 -7.83 -11.85
C ALA A 114 6.49 -6.97 -10.60
N SER A 115 5.79 -7.37 -9.55
CA SER A 115 5.72 -6.61 -8.29
C SER A 115 6.76 -7.04 -7.25
N ILE A 116 7.57 -8.05 -7.56
CA ILE A 116 8.74 -8.45 -6.76
C ILE A 116 9.93 -8.84 -7.66
N PRO A 117 11.18 -8.62 -7.20
CA PRO A 117 12.37 -8.94 -7.98
C PRO A 117 12.45 -10.38 -8.47
N ALA A 118 12.07 -11.34 -7.63
CA ALA A 118 12.15 -12.77 -7.96
C ALA A 118 11.23 -13.18 -9.14
N HIS A 119 10.22 -12.38 -9.48
CA HIS A 119 9.29 -12.65 -10.56
C HIS A 119 9.70 -12.07 -11.92
N VAL A 120 10.75 -11.24 -11.96
CA VAL A 120 11.21 -10.59 -13.18
C VAL A 120 11.62 -11.62 -14.24
N GLU A 121 12.50 -12.57 -13.92
CA GLU A 121 12.94 -13.58 -14.87
C GLU A 121 11.83 -14.55 -15.27
N PRO A 122 11.01 -15.12 -14.37
CA PRO A 122 9.83 -15.88 -14.74
C PRO A 122 8.91 -15.16 -15.72
N PHE A 123 8.64 -13.87 -15.51
CA PHE A 123 7.84 -13.09 -16.45
C PHE A 123 8.52 -12.86 -17.79
N LYS A 124 9.83 -12.63 -17.84
CA LYS A 124 10.57 -12.55 -19.11
C LYS A 124 10.44 -13.85 -19.93
N GLU A 125 10.48 -15.00 -19.27
CA GLU A 125 10.29 -16.28 -19.93
C GLU A 125 8.86 -16.45 -20.47
N LEU A 126 7.84 -16.10 -19.68
CA LEU A 126 6.45 -16.13 -20.11
C LEU A 126 6.17 -15.18 -21.28
N ILE A 127 6.74 -13.96 -21.24
CA ILE A 127 6.65 -12.98 -22.31
C ILE A 127 7.23 -13.56 -23.59
N ARG A 128 8.48 -14.02 -23.53
CA ARG A 128 9.17 -14.61 -24.70
C ARG A 128 8.38 -15.76 -25.32
N LYS A 129 7.73 -16.55 -24.49
CA LYS A 129 7.04 -17.77 -24.94
C LYS A 129 5.62 -17.53 -25.45
N TYR A 130 4.88 -16.63 -24.81
CA TYR A 130 3.44 -16.52 -25.06
C TYR A 130 2.97 -15.11 -25.42
N GLN A 131 3.73 -14.06 -25.05
CA GLN A 131 3.32 -12.66 -25.16
C GLN A 131 4.46 -11.78 -25.71
N PRO A 132 5.07 -12.12 -26.87
CA PRO A 132 6.31 -11.46 -27.34
C PRO A 132 6.18 -9.96 -27.59
N GLU A 133 4.94 -9.45 -27.76
CA GLU A 133 4.66 -8.03 -27.93
C GLU A 133 4.49 -7.27 -26.60
N ALA A 134 4.26 -8.00 -25.49
CA ALA A 134 4.02 -7.37 -24.19
C ALA A 134 5.29 -6.73 -23.61
N LYS A 135 5.13 -5.58 -22.99
CA LYS A 135 6.23 -4.88 -22.28
C LYS A 135 6.27 -5.28 -20.82
N LEU A 136 7.45 -5.66 -20.36
CA LEU A 136 7.69 -5.91 -18.94
C LEU A 136 7.84 -4.57 -18.21
N ILE A 137 7.19 -4.46 -17.06
CA ILE A 137 7.31 -3.35 -16.13
C ILE A 137 7.65 -3.92 -14.76
N ILE A 138 8.65 -3.37 -14.09
CA ILE A 138 9.01 -3.73 -12.72
C ILE A 138 8.36 -2.70 -11.80
N GLN A 139 7.44 -3.14 -10.94
CA GLN A 139 6.85 -2.26 -9.94
C GLN A 139 7.69 -2.28 -8.66
N MET A 140 8.09 -1.11 -8.19
CA MET A 140 8.90 -0.94 -6.99
C MET A 140 8.15 -0.10 -5.97
N GLY A 141 7.80 -0.73 -4.84
CA GLY A 141 7.09 -0.05 -3.73
C GLY A 141 7.82 -0.12 -2.39
N ASN A 142 8.91 -0.87 -2.32
CA ASN A 142 9.77 -1.03 -1.16
C ASN A 142 11.17 -0.43 -1.43
N ASN A 143 12.04 -0.44 -0.43
CA ASN A 143 13.42 0.05 -0.52
C ASN A 143 14.32 -0.90 -1.35
N TRP A 144 13.91 -1.20 -2.57
CA TRP A 144 14.73 -1.94 -3.52
C TRP A 144 15.61 -0.98 -4.30
N ASN A 145 16.80 -1.43 -4.66
CA ASN A 145 17.70 -0.63 -5.46
C ASN A 145 17.29 -0.67 -6.93
N ILE A 146 16.80 0.45 -7.46
CA ILE A 146 16.40 0.60 -8.85
C ILE A 146 17.58 0.41 -9.81
N ASP A 147 18.81 0.65 -9.37
CA ASP A 147 20.04 0.47 -10.18
C ASP A 147 20.34 -1.00 -10.50
N ASN A 148 19.64 -1.94 -9.85
CA ASN A 148 19.69 -3.35 -10.23
C ASN A 148 18.95 -3.65 -11.56
N TYR A 149 18.26 -2.66 -12.14
CA TYR A 149 17.44 -2.81 -13.35
C TYR A 149 17.79 -1.81 -14.44
N PRO A 150 19.08 -1.74 -14.87
CA PRO A 150 19.51 -0.77 -15.89
C PRO A 150 18.79 -1.05 -17.22
N GLY A 151 18.21 0.00 -17.80
CA GLY A 151 17.48 -0.09 -19.08
C GLY A 151 16.12 -0.76 -19.01
N GLU A 152 15.67 -1.28 -17.86
CA GLU A 152 14.35 -1.84 -17.69
C GLU A 152 13.30 -0.73 -17.43
N ASN A 153 12.02 -1.05 -17.72
CA ASN A 153 10.91 -0.16 -17.43
C ASN A 153 10.49 -0.34 -15.97
N VAL A 154 10.53 0.73 -15.21
CA VAL A 154 10.24 0.69 -13.76
C VAL A 154 9.14 1.67 -13.39
N LEU A 155 8.06 1.16 -12.79
CA LEU A 155 7.01 1.95 -12.16
C LEU A 155 7.29 2.01 -10.65
N ALA A 156 7.86 3.11 -10.18
CA ALA A 156 8.42 3.21 -8.84
C ALA A 156 7.58 4.09 -7.91
N SER A 157 7.12 3.53 -6.80
CA SER A 157 6.52 4.29 -5.69
C SER A 157 7.52 4.51 -4.56
N ILE A 158 8.69 4.98 -4.92
CA ILE A 158 9.78 5.45 -4.07
C ILE A 158 10.17 6.86 -4.50
N ALA A 159 10.96 7.56 -3.69
CA ALA A 159 11.39 8.91 -4.06
C ALA A 159 12.17 8.94 -5.39
N PRO A 160 11.93 9.97 -6.21
CA PRO A 160 12.69 10.14 -7.45
C PRO A 160 14.19 10.19 -7.21
N GLN A 161 14.93 9.45 -8.01
CA GLN A 161 16.38 9.40 -7.95
C GLN A 161 16.97 9.24 -9.35
N LEU A 162 18.25 9.59 -9.51
CA LEU A 162 18.97 9.33 -10.76
C LEU A 162 19.13 7.82 -10.93
N THR A 163 18.79 7.32 -12.12
CA THR A 163 18.87 5.91 -12.45
C THR A 163 19.07 5.72 -13.95
N SER A 164 19.68 4.62 -14.34
CA SER A 164 19.76 4.17 -15.74
C SER A 164 18.53 3.38 -16.21
N ALA A 165 17.60 3.09 -15.32
CA ALA A 165 16.30 2.51 -15.68
C ALA A 165 15.42 3.55 -16.37
N ASN A 166 14.51 3.08 -17.25
CA ASN A 166 13.40 3.90 -17.76
C ASN A 166 12.31 3.94 -16.70
N ALA A 167 12.43 4.86 -15.73
CA ALA A 167 11.62 4.87 -14.54
C ALA A 167 10.58 6.00 -14.53
N TYR A 168 9.36 5.67 -14.11
CA TYR A 168 8.35 6.63 -13.71
C TYR A 168 8.09 6.53 -12.20
N PHE A 169 8.11 7.67 -11.50
CA PHE A 169 7.90 7.74 -10.04
C PHE A 169 6.50 8.25 -9.73
N TYR A 170 5.76 7.52 -8.86
CA TYR A 170 4.36 7.80 -8.59
C TYR A 170 3.97 7.51 -7.14
N HIS A 171 2.84 8.07 -6.69
CA HIS A 171 2.22 7.71 -5.42
C HIS A 171 1.23 6.56 -5.61
N GLN A 172 1.31 5.54 -4.76
CA GLN A 172 0.32 4.47 -4.76
C GLN A 172 -1.04 5.02 -4.31
N GLU A 173 -2.03 4.87 -5.19
CA GLU A 173 -3.37 5.37 -4.93
C GLU A 173 -4.09 4.56 -3.85
N PHE A 174 -4.85 5.25 -3.02
CA PHE A 174 -5.81 4.68 -2.09
C PHE A 174 -7.11 5.51 -2.11
N ASP A 175 -8.19 4.93 -1.60
CA ASP A 175 -9.53 5.50 -1.69
C ASP A 175 -9.68 6.75 -0.80
N LEU A 176 -9.73 7.94 -1.40
CA LEU A 176 -9.85 9.21 -0.69
C LEU A 176 -11.24 9.44 -0.06
N GLU A 177 -12.27 8.71 -0.49
CA GLU A 177 -13.57 8.72 0.18
C GLU A 177 -13.50 7.96 1.52
N ILE A 178 -12.71 6.88 1.56
CA ILE A 178 -12.43 6.16 2.79
C ILE A 178 -11.51 6.98 3.70
N PHE A 179 -10.43 7.55 3.15
CA PHE A 179 -9.43 8.35 3.88
C PHE A 179 -9.70 9.86 3.81
N ARG A 180 -10.97 10.25 3.79
CA ARG A 180 -11.33 11.67 3.80
C ARG A 180 -10.90 12.37 5.10
N PRO A 181 -10.51 13.65 5.03
CA PRO A 181 -10.12 14.40 6.21
C PRO A 181 -11.34 14.69 7.11
N GLU A 182 -11.11 14.58 8.41
CA GLU A 182 -12.07 14.99 9.43
C GLU A 182 -11.36 15.83 10.51
N PRO A 183 -12.07 16.72 11.22
CA PRO A 183 -11.50 17.46 12.35
C PRO A 183 -10.84 16.51 13.36
N VAL A 184 -9.75 16.94 13.95
CA VAL A 184 -9.08 16.15 14.99
C VAL A 184 -9.98 16.09 16.22
N PRO A 185 -10.22 14.90 16.83
CA PRO A 185 -11.03 14.81 18.04
C PRO A 185 -10.32 15.51 19.21
N THR A 186 -10.96 16.55 19.77
CA THR A 186 -10.31 17.46 20.72
C THR A 186 -10.80 17.31 22.16
N GLN A 187 -11.76 16.40 22.43
CA GLN A 187 -12.23 16.18 23.79
C GLN A 187 -11.18 15.43 24.62
N PRO A 188 -11.07 15.69 25.93
CA PRO A 188 -10.11 15.02 26.81
C PRO A 188 -10.21 13.49 26.80
N ALA A 189 -11.41 12.94 26.62
CA ALA A 189 -11.65 11.49 26.45
C ALA A 189 -11.01 10.91 25.18
N ASN A 190 -10.62 11.75 24.21
CA ASN A 190 -10.04 11.37 22.94
C ASN A 190 -8.53 11.57 22.88
N ARG A 191 -7.83 11.61 24.03
CA ARG A 191 -6.36 11.64 24.07
C ARG A 191 -5.79 10.30 23.62
N LYS A 192 -5.80 10.07 22.30
CA LYS A 192 -5.43 8.80 21.68
C LYS A 192 -4.25 9.00 20.73
N VAL A 193 -3.26 8.13 20.86
CA VAL A 193 -2.15 7.99 19.92
C VAL A 193 -2.15 6.53 19.43
N TYR A 194 -2.30 6.35 18.14
CA TYR A 194 -2.35 5.01 17.55
C TYR A 194 -1.22 4.79 16.56
N SER A 195 -0.62 3.61 16.62
CA SER A 195 0.32 3.11 15.62
C SER A 195 -0.34 2.04 14.76
N PHE A 196 0.00 2.03 13.47
CA PHE A 196 -0.49 1.06 12.50
C PHE A 196 0.67 0.34 11.79
N LEU A 197 1.78 0.21 12.47
CA LEU A 197 2.97 -0.46 11.97
C LEU A 197 2.91 -1.95 12.31
N ASN A 198 2.75 -2.80 11.31
CA ASN A 198 2.80 -4.25 11.48
C ASN A 198 4.09 -4.69 12.19
N ILE A 199 3.98 -5.71 13.04
CA ILE A 199 5.12 -6.28 13.79
C ILE A 199 5.97 -5.24 14.54
N ILE A 200 5.34 -4.18 15.05
CA ILE A 200 6.03 -3.09 15.76
C ILE A 200 6.89 -3.57 16.93
N GLN A 201 6.57 -4.75 17.50
CA GLN A 201 7.31 -5.34 18.62
C GLN A 201 8.69 -5.89 18.23
N ASN A 202 8.96 -6.07 16.94
CA ASN A 202 10.25 -6.54 16.48
C ASN A 202 11.31 -5.46 16.73
N SER A 203 12.46 -5.89 17.25
CA SER A 203 13.59 -5.00 17.48
C SER A 203 13.96 -4.27 16.17
N GLY A 204 14.22 -2.96 16.25
CA GLY A 204 14.56 -2.14 15.10
C GLY A 204 13.39 -1.53 14.34
N ILE A 205 12.12 -1.84 14.71
CA ILE A 205 10.94 -1.28 14.04
C ILE A 205 10.18 -0.32 14.97
N GLY A 206 10.87 0.69 15.51
CA GLY A 206 10.25 1.75 16.31
C GLY A 206 9.68 1.31 17.68
N TRP A 207 9.88 0.05 18.09
CA TRP A 207 9.31 -0.48 19.33
C TRP A 207 9.81 0.21 20.59
N THR A 208 11.08 0.56 20.64
CA THR A 208 11.65 1.29 21.78
C THR A 208 11.03 2.67 21.91
N ASP A 209 10.96 3.45 20.83
CA ASP A 209 10.33 4.77 20.84
C ASP A 209 8.84 4.67 21.22
N TYR A 210 8.15 3.65 20.71
CA TYR A 210 6.76 3.36 21.06
C TYR A 210 6.57 3.11 22.56
N GLN A 211 7.33 2.17 23.13
CA GLN A 211 7.19 1.81 24.55
C GLN A 211 7.51 2.97 25.49
N GLU A 212 8.56 3.70 25.18
CA GLU A 212 9.02 4.81 26.00
C GLU A 212 8.04 5.98 25.98
N LEU A 213 7.50 6.32 24.81
CA LEU A 213 6.50 7.37 24.70
C LEU A 213 5.17 6.93 25.31
N LYS A 214 4.74 5.68 25.09
CA LYS A 214 3.57 5.07 25.72
C LYS A 214 3.63 5.18 27.24
N LYS A 215 4.72 4.75 27.86
CA LYS A 215 4.90 4.78 29.31
C LYS A 215 4.74 6.20 29.91
N ILE A 216 5.19 7.21 29.19
CA ILE A 216 5.12 8.60 29.65
C ILE A 216 3.70 9.16 29.48
N LEU A 217 3.06 8.87 28.35
CA LEU A 217 1.75 9.42 28.01
C LEU A 217 0.60 8.74 28.78
N GLU A 218 0.64 7.42 28.97
CA GLU A 218 -0.39 6.71 29.73
C GLU A 218 -0.50 7.19 31.18
N ARG A 219 0.60 7.61 31.80
CA ARG A 219 0.59 8.25 33.14
C ARG A 219 -0.16 9.57 33.18
N GLN A 220 -0.50 10.16 32.03
CA GLN A 220 -1.25 11.40 31.87
C GLN A 220 -2.63 11.19 31.26
N GLY A 221 -3.12 9.95 31.27
CA GLY A 221 -4.44 9.61 30.78
C GLY A 221 -4.56 9.53 29.26
N TRP A 222 -3.44 9.37 28.53
CA TRP A 222 -3.48 9.09 27.11
C TRP A 222 -3.69 7.60 26.87
N GLU A 223 -4.49 7.27 25.87
CA GLU A 223 -4.58 5.94 25.32
C GLU A 223 -3.52 5.79 24.21
N PHE A 224 -2.64 4.81 24.33
CA PHE A 224 -1.57 4.52 23.37
C PHE A 224 -1.68 3.09 22.89
N ARG A 225 -2.06 2.87 21.62
CA ARG A 225 -2.34 1.55 21.05
C ARG A 225 -1.51 1.31 19.79
N ALA A 226 -1.23 0.03 19.50
CA ALA A 226 -0.62 -0.42 18.26
C ALA A 226 -1.46 -1.50 17.60
N TYR A 227 -1.94 -1.22 16.41
CA TYR A 227 -2.75 -2.10 15.59
C TYR A 227 -1.98 -2.56 14.37
N GLY A 228 -2.27 -3.77 13.89
CA GLY A 228 -1.63 -4.37 12.73
C GLY A 228 -1.24 -5.82 12.96
N GLY A 229 -0.73 -6.48 11.93
CA GLY A 229 -0.28 -7.87 12.03
C GLY A 229 0.75 -8.05 13.14
N GLN A 230 0.50 -8.97 14.06
CA GLN A 230 1.32 -9.25 15.24
C GLN A 230 1.52 -8.05 16.19
N CYS A 231 0.57 -7.12 16.22
CA CYS A 231 0.59 -6.00 17.17
C CYS A 231 -0.21 -6.32 18.42
N PRO A 232 0.13 -5.70 19.59
CA PRO A 232 -0.47 -6.04 20.87
C PRO A 232 -1.95 -5.73 21.00
N ASP A 233 -2.47 -4.75 20.26
CA ASP A 233 -3.84 -4.27 20.37
C ASP A 233 -4.76 -4.78 19.24
N GLY A 234 -4.28 -5.73 18.43
CA GLY A 234 -5.05 -6.42 17.41
C GLY A 234 -4.70 -6.04 15.96
N ASN A 235 -5.33 -6.74 15.02
CA ASN A 235 -5.16 -6.54 13.59
C ASN A 235 -6.25 -5.62 13.04
N MET A 236 -5.99 -5.02 11.88
CA MET A 236 -6.97 -4.24 11.10
C MET A 236 -7.47 -5.08 9.93
N THR A 237 -8.78 -5.11 9.72
CA THR A 237 -9.42 -5.96 8.71
C THR A 237 -9.60 -5.27 7.35
N GLY A 238 -9.10 -4.06 7.18
CA GLY A 238 -9.17 -3.37 5.89
C GLY A 238 -9.04 -1.85 5.99
N ALA A 239 -9.07 -1.20 4.81
CA ALA A 239 -8.83 0.22 4.68
C ALA A 239 -9.84 1.09 5.46
N ARG A 240 -11.12 0.68 5.50
CA ARG A 240 -12.17 1.44 6.22
C ARG A 240 -11.92 1.44 7.71
N GLU A 241 -11.68 0.28 8.31
CA GLU A 241 -11.36 0.18 9.74
C GLU A 241 -10.08 0.96 10.08
N LEU A 242 -9.05 0.86 9.22
CA LEU A 242 -7.82 1.63 9.37
C LEU A 242 -8.09 3.15 9.38
N ALA A 243 -8.88 3.64 8.42
CA ALA A 243 -9.21 5.06 8.32
C ALA A 243 -10.04 5.53 9.52
N ASP A 244 -11.02 4.72 9.97
CA ASP A 244 -11.85 5.04 11.14
C ASP A 244 -10.99 5.10 12.41
N LYS A 245 -10.10 4.14 12.62
CA LYS A 245 -9.14 4.17 13.74
C LYS A 245 -8.19 5.35 13.67
N MET A 246 -7.71 5.71 12.48
CA MET A 246 -6.90 6.93 12.33
C MET A 246 -7.69 8.17 12.73
N ARG A 247 -8.98 8.27 12.34
CA ARG A 247 -9.86 9.41 12.71
C ARG A 247 -10.16 9.49 14.20
N GLU A 248 -10.21 8.36 14.90
CA GLU A 248 -10.37 8.34 16.36
C GLU A 248 -9.15 8.92 17.10
N ALA A 249 -7.96 8.86 16.52
CA ALA A 249 -6.72 9.29 17.16
C ALA A 249 -6.53 10.82 17.03
N MET A 250 -5.90 11.43 18.03
CA MET A 250 -5.35 12.79 17.91
C MET A 250 -4.07 12.80 17.08
N PHE A 251 -3.24 11.74 17.21
CA PHE A 251 -1.98 11.59 16.50
C PHE A 251 -1.79 10.16 16.05
N VAL A 252 -1.13 9.99 14.91
CA VAL A 252 -0.64 8.68 14.46
C VAL A 252 0.85 8.58 14.80
N PHE A 253 1.22 7.55 15.55
CA PHE A 253 2.63 7.22 15.80
C PHE A 253 3.16 6.32 14.70
N HIS A 254 4.21 6.77 14.01
CA HIS A 254 4.82 5.96 12.96
C HIS A 254 6.34 6.20 12.90
N VAL A 255 7.11 5.27 13.48
CA VAL A 255 8.58 5.28 13.49
C VAL A 255 9.07 3.96 12.93
N LYS A 256 9.68 4.00 11.76
CA LYS A 256 10.21 2.81 11.09
C LYS A 256 11.64 3.10 10.61
N PRO A 257 12.66 2.55 11.28
CA PRO A 257 14.04 2.68 10.85
C PRO A 257 14.24 2.21 9.41
N GLY A 258 14.95 3.01 8.61
CA GLY A 258 15.13 2.74 7.17
C GLY A 258 13.93 3.08 6.29
N GLY A 259 12.84 3.59 6.91
CA GLY A 259 11.64 4.05 6.19
C GLY A 259 10.76 2.94 5.62
N ASP A 260 9.87 3.32 4.76
CA ASP A 260 8.76 2.51 4.25
C ASP A 260 8.68 2.42 2.72
N GLY A 261 9.66 2.70 1.95
CA GLY A 261 9.46 2.84 0.52
C GLY A 261 8.37 3.89 0.19
N PHE A 262 7.12 3.49 -0.07
CA PHE A 262 6.02 4.44 -0.27
C PHE A 262 5.60 5.17 1.01
N GLY A 263 5.51 4.49 2.15
CA GLY A 263 5.08 5.10 3.42
C GLY A 263 3.56 5.26 3.55
N HIS A 264 2.81 4.22 3.25
CA HIS A 264 1.34 4.21 3.28
C HIS A 264 0.73 4.84 4.53
N ILE A 265 1.26 4.51 5.73
CA ILE A 265 0.67 5.00 6.98
C ILE A 265 0.78 6.52 7.12
N ILE A 266 1.91 7.11 6.70
CA ILE A 266 2.08 8.56 6.74
C ILE A 266 1.14 9.23 5.73
N HIS A 267 1.05 8.72 4.50
CA HIS A 267 0.14 9.23 3.48
C HIS A 267 -1.32 9.13 3.93
N ASN A 268 -1.74 7.98 4.45
CA ASN A 268 -3.10 7.78 4.95
C ASN A 268 -3.43 8.70 6.15
N ALA A 269 -2.49 8.87 7.09
CA ALA A 269 -2.66 9.77 8.23
C ALA A 269 -2.86 11.22 7.77
N TYR A 270 -2.06 11.68 6.82
CA TYR A 270 -2.19 13.02 6.25
C TYR A 270 -3.49 13.18 5.47
N ALA A 271 -3.89 12.19 4.69
CA ALA A 271 -5.16 12.23 3.97
C ALA A 271 -6.36 12.39 4.92
N VAL A 272 -6.38 11.69 6.07
CA VAL A 272 -7.45 11.84 7.09
C VAL A 272 -7.25 13.06 8.00
N GLY A 273 -6.22 13.87 7.77
CA GLY A 273 -5.94 15.08 8.58
C GLY A 273 -5.39 14.75 9.97
N ARG A 274 -4.60 13.71 10.11
CA ARG A 274 -3.97 13.35 11.40
C ARG A 274 -2.48 13.68 11.38
N PRO A 275 -2.01 14.53 12.30
CA PRO A 275 -0.59 14.77 12.48
C PRO A 275 0.10 13.48 12.91
N VAL A 276 1.32 13.27 12.43
CA VAL A 276 2.11 12.09 12.81
C VAL A 276 3.15 12.43 13.88
N ILE A 277 3.50 11.46 14.71
CA ILE A 277 4.66 11.48 15.61
C ILE A 277 5.69 10.56 14.97
N THR A 278 6.81 11.10 14.52
CA THR A 278 7.79 10.33 13.74
C THR A 278 9.21 10.87 13.86
N ARG A 279 10.16 10.15 13.27
CA ARG A 279 11.55 10.57 13.04
C ARG A 279 11.75 10.89 11.56
N PRO A 280 11.82 12.17 11.16
CA PRO A 280 12.03 12.54 9.76
C PRO A 280 13.29 11.93 9.14
N SER A 281 14.34 11.74 9.94
CA SER A 281 15.59 11.12 9.48
C SER A 281 15.40 9.72 8.87
N HIS A 282 14.37 8.98 9.31
CA HIS A 282 14.06 7.65 8.79
C HIS A 282 13.44 7.68 7.38
N TYR A 283 12.92 8.83 6.95
CA TYR A 283 12.20 8.98 5.66
C TYR A 283 12.98 9.83 4.66
N LYS A 284 14.21 10.22 5.01
CA LYS A 284 15.06 11.03 4.14
C LYS A 284 15.25 10.35 2.79
N GLY A 285 14.97 11.09 1.71
CA GLY A 285 15.03 10.57 0.35
C GLY A 285 13.89 9.61 0.00
N GLN A 286 12.78 9.61 0.73
CA GLN A 286 11.58 8.80 0.44
C GLN A 286 10.37 9.68 0.15
N LEU A 287 9.34 9.13 -0.51
CA LEU A 287 8.13 9.89 -0.84
C LEU A 287 7.46 10.51 0.39
N ALA A 288 7.41 9.81 1.51
CA ALA A 288 6.85 10.31 2.75
C ALA A 288 7.59 11.54 3.31
N GLU A 289 8.88 11.77 2.98
CA GLU A 289 9.61 12.98 3.40
C GLU A 289 8.93 14.25 2.90
N GLN A 290 8.37 14.23 1.69
CA GLN A 290 7.71 15.38 1.10
C GLN A 290 6.50 15.86 1.90
N LEU A 291 5.89 14.99 2.69
CA LEU A 291 4.77 15.31 3.57
C LEU A 291 5.23 15.94 4.89
N LEU A 292 6.41 15.58 5.39
CA LEU A 292 6.92 15.94 6.71
C LEU A 292 7.45 17.39 6.75
N VAL A 293 6.53 18.36 6.72
CA VAL A 293 6.87 19.78 6.83
C VAL A 293 6.55 20.33 8.24
N PRO A 294 7.25 21.34 8.72
CA PRO A 294 7.02 21.92 10.05
C PRO A 294 5.55 22.30 10.29
N GLY A 295 5.01 21.89 11.43
CA GLY A 295 3.61 22.14 11.81
C GLY A 295 2.59 21.12 11.29
N THR A 296 3.05 20.01 10.71
CA THR A 296 2.21 18.87 10.32
C THR A 296 2.53 17.59 11.10
N PHE A 297 3.62 17.57 11.85
CA PHE A 297 4.08 16.39 12.61
C PHE A 297 4.81 16.80 13.89
N ILE A 298 5.03 15.84 14.77
CA ILE A 298 5.87 15.94 15.96
C ILE A 298 7.20 15.22 15.68
N ASP A 299 8.28 15.96 15.81
CA ASP A 299 9.63 15.56 15.41
C ASP A 299 10.39 14.91 16.57
N LEU A 300 10.57 13.59 16.52
CA LEU A 300 11.31 12.82 17.53
C LEU A 300 12.84 12.90 17.34
N ASP A 301 13.33 13.42 16.22
CA ASP A 301 14.77 13.68 16.05
C ASP A 301 15.17 15.00 16.72
N LYS A 302 14.24 15.96 16.76
CA LYS A 302 14.47 17.29 17.30
C LYS A 302 14.17 17.38 18.79
N TYR A 303 13.12 16.73 19.25
CA TYR A 303 12.59 16.90 20.60
C TYR A 303 12.79 15.65 21.46
N GLY A 304 13.28 15.86 22.67
CA GLY A 304 13.33 14.80 23.70
C GLY A 304 11.94 14.40 24.16
N ARG A 305 11.82 13.20 24.72
CA ARG A 305 10.51 12.63 25.14
C ARG A 305 9.71 13.50 26.09
N GLY A 306 10.41 14.21 27.01
CA GLY A 306 9.76 15.15 27.93
C GLY A 306 9.15 16.36 27.21
N GLU A 307 9.83 16.86 26.18
CA GLU A 307 9.33 17.96 25.36
C GLU A 307 8.15 17.50 24.50
N VAL A 308 8.25 16.32 23.87
CA VAL A 308 7.15 15.69 23.10
C VAL A 308 5.91 15.53 23.98
N LYS A 309 6.06 14.98 25.20
CA LYS A 309 4.98 14.89 26.18
C LYS A 309 4.33 16.26 26.44
N ASN A 310 5.15 17.29 26.70
CA ASN A 310 4.63 18.63 26.98
C ASN A 310 3.92 19.23 25.77
N MET A 311 4.45 19.02 24.56
CA MET A 311 3.82 19.45 23.31
C MET A 311 2.46 18.77 23.08
N LEU A 312 2.38 17.46 23.24
CA LEU A 312 1.13 16.70 23.08
C LEU A 312 0.10 17.14 24.12
N THR A 313 0.52 17.32 25.37
CA THR A 313 -0.37 17.82 26.44
C THR A 313 -0.88 19.22 26.12
N ARG A 314 -0.03 20.13 25.68
CA ARG A 314 -0.42 21.49 25.28
C ARG A 314 -1.41 21.46 24.11
N LEU A 315 -1.12 20.69 23.07
CA LEU A 315 -1.99 20.55 21.90
C LEU A 315 -3.35 19.96 22.26
N ALA A 316 -3.41 18.97 23.16
CA ALA A 316 -4.67 18.41 23.64
C ALA A 316 -5.53 19.43 24.43
N HIS A 317 -4.95 20.48 24.97
CA HIS A 317 -5.65 21.59 25.61
C HIS A 317 -5.88 22.79 24.67
N SER A 318 -5.44 22.71 23.42
CA SER A 318 -5.54 23.78 22.42
C SER A 318 -6.23 23.27 21.14
N PRO A 319 -7.58 23.05 21.18
CA PRO A 319 -8.33 22.46 20.06
C PRO A 319 -8.09 23.17 18.71
N ALA A 320 -8.04 24.51 18.72
CA ALA A 320 -7.82 25.29 17.52
C ALA A 320 -6.43 25.05 16.91
N GLU A 321 -5.39 24.94 17.75
CA GLU A 321 -4.03 24.67 17.30
C GLU A 321 -3.89 23.25 16.74
N LEU A 322 -4.50 22.26 17.43
CA LEU A 322 -4.49 20.88 17.01
C LEU A 322 -5.24 20.68 15.68
N ASN A 323 -6.43 21.28 15.53
CA ASN A 323 -7.19 21.25 14.27
C ASN A 323 -6.40 21.91 13.14
N LYS A 324 -5.79 23.06 13.38
CA LYS A 324 -4.94 23.71 12.38
C LYS A 324 -3.75 22.84 11.94
N MET A 325 -3.20 22.05 12.86
CA MET A 325 -2.14 21.09 12.53
C MET A 325 -2.66 19.96 11.63
N GLY A 326 -3.85 19.42 11.93
CA GLY A 326 -4.52 18.42 11.10
C GLY A 326 -4.90 18.94 9.71
N GLU A 327 -5.46 20.15 9.64
CA GLU A 327 -5.79 20.82 8.37
C GLU A 327 -4.55 21.03 7.49
N ARG A 328 -3.42 21.42 8.10
CA ARG A 328 -2.14 21.56 7.39
C ARG A 328 -1.63 20.21 6.86
N ALA A 329 -1.77 19.13 7.64
CA ALA A 329 -1.40 17.80 7.20
C ALA A 329 -2.24 17.38 5.97
N ALA A 330 -3.57 17.53 6.05
CA ALA A 330 -4.45 17.24 4.92
C ALA A 330 -4.22 18.14 3.70
N ALA A 331 -3.92 19.43 3.91
CA ALA A 331 -3.57 20.35 2.82
C ALA A 331 -2.26 19.93 2.16
N ARG A 332 -1.25 19.58 2.96
CA ARG A 332 0.05 19.11 2.45
C ARG A 332 -0.09 17.83 1.63
N PHE A 333 -0.94 16.88 2.06
CA PHE A 333 -1.22 15.70 1.27
C PHE A 333 -1.74 16.08 -0.13
N ARG A 334 -2.77 16.94 -0.20
CA ARG A 334 -3.36 17.38 -1.49
C ARG A 334 -2.42 18.21 -2.37
N GLU A 335 -1.43 18.87 -1.76
CA GLU A 335 -0.40 19.61 -2.50
C GLU A 335 0.62 18.67 -3.17
N VAL A 336 0.97 17.57 -2.48
CA VAL A 336 2.02 16.64 -2.91
C VAL A 336 1.47 15.55 -3.82
N VAL A 337 0.23 15.08 -3.57
CA VAL A 337 -0.36 13.92 -4.22
C VAL A 337 -1.52 14.33 -5.12
N ASP A 338 -1.37 14.14 -6.43
CA ASP A 338 -2.39 14.36 -7.44
C ASP A 338 -2.54 13.13 -8.33
N TYR A 339 -3.40 12.21 -7.92
CA TYR A 339 -3.65 10.97 -8.66
C TYR A 339 -4.20 11.17 -10.07
N ASN A 340 -4.94 12.26 -10.34
CA ASN A 340 -5.42 12.56 -11.69
C ASN A 340 -4.27 12.90 -12.62
N LYS A 341 -3.41 13.81 -12.19
CA LYS A 341 -2.22 14.21 -12.94
C LYS A 341 -1.27 13.03 -13.13
N GLU A 342 -0.96 12.31 -12.06
CA GLU A 342 -0.05 11.17 -12.11
C GLU A 342 -0.56 10.06 -13.04
N SER A 343 -1.86 9.74 -13.03
CA SER A 343 -2.41 8.71 -13.91
C SER A 343 -2.28 9.08 -15.40
N GLU A 344 -2.50 10.34 -15.76
CA GLU A 344 -2.32 10.81 -17.14
C GLU A 344 -0.83 10.82 -17.56
N GLU A 345 0.07 11.13 -16.65
CA GLU A 345 1.50 11.09 -16.92
C GLU A 345 2.01 9.64 -17.03
N ILE A 346 1.55 8.73 -16.15
CA ILE A 346 1.82 7.29 -16.25
C ILE A 346 1.33 6.75 -17.59
N LYS A 347 0.11 7.09 -17.99
CA LYS A 347 -0.44 6.70 -19.30
C LYS A 347 0.46 7.13 -20.45
N LYS A 348 0.88 8.39 -20.45
CA LYS A 348 1.79 8.92 -21.48
C LYS A 348 3.10 8.13 -21.50
N TRP A 349 3.70 7.91 -20.33
CA TRP A 349 4.93 7.14 -20.22
C TRP A 349 4.75 5.69 -20.73
N LEU A 350 3.70 4.99 -20.32
CA LEU A 350 3.40 3.63 -20.77
C LEU A 350 3.24 3.53 -22.30
N LEU A 351 2.64 4.56 -22.91
CA LEU A 351 2.45 4.62 -24.37
C LEU A 351 3.74 4.88 -25.15
N THR A 352 4.84 5.24 -24.48
CA THR A 352 6.17 5.39 -25.11
C THR A 352 7.00 4.13 -25.12
N LEU A 353 6.57 3.08 -24.37
CA LEU A 353 7.26 1.79 -24.28
C LEU A 353 6.98 0.91 -25.48
#